data_7fa22afb5b2f63976e3888738dc336dc
#
_entry.id   7fa22afb5b2f63976e3888738dc336dc
#
_cell.length_a   1.000
_cell.length_b   1.000
_cell.length_c   1.000
_cell.angle_alpha   90.00
_cell.angle_beta   90.00
_cell.angle_gamma   90.00
#
_symmetry.space_group_name_H-M   'P 1'
#
loop_
_entity.id
_entity.type
_entity.pdbx_description
1 polymer ?
#
loop_
_entity_poly.entity_id
_entity_poly.type
_entity_poly.pdbx_seq_one_letter_code
_entity_poly.pdbx_strand_id
1 'polypeptide(L)'
;MPFYGANRPGAKVLQGLRDSFWLQGMLAGFKNVFDCIKAFSETDQTDDLRKLTVPALFIHGDDDQIVPIGAAAQAAVKIAPRASLKVYAGAPHGVCSTHKDQINADLLEFLKS
;
A
#
# COMPACT_ATOMS: atom_id res chain seq x y z
N MET A 1 3.53 -15.58 -4.09
CA MET A 1 2.84 -14.64 -3.20
C MET A 1 2.93 -13.24 -3.81
N PRO A 2 1.82 -12.72 -4.35
CA PRO A 2 1.83 -11.45 -5.10
C PRO A 2 2.09 -10.22 -4.22
N PHE A 3 1.77 -10.27 -2.92
CA PHE A 3 1.90 -9.14 -2.00
C PHE A 3 3.28 -8.46 -2.04
N TYR A 4 4.36 -9.25 -2.01
CA TYR A 4 5.74 -8.75 -2.15
C TYR A 4 6.31 -8.97 -3.58
N GLY A 5 5.49 -9.32 -4.54
CA GLY A 5 5.92 -9.58 -5.90
C GLY A 5 6.69 -10.88 -6.11
N ALA A 6 6.63 -11.84 -5.17
CA ALA A 6 7.35 -13.11 -5.26
C ALA A 6 6.87 -14.03 -6.40
N ASN A 7 5.78 -13.69 -7.08
CA ASN A 7 5.26 -14.37 -8.26
C ASN A 7 5.80 -13.82 -9.59
N ARG A 8 6.69 -12.81 -9.54
CA ARG A 8 7.28 -12.21 -10.74
C ARG A 8 8.54 -12.93 -11.15
N PRO A 9 8.86 -13.02 -12.46
CA PRO A 9 10.13 -13.56 -12.91
C PRO A 9 11.33 -12.81 -12.28
N GLY A 10 12.28 -13.54 -11.73
CA GLY A 10 13.49 -12.94 -11.12
C GLY A 10 13.29 -12.28 -9.76
N ALA A 11 12.09 -12.35 -9.17
CA ALA A 11 11.83 -11.74 -7.86
C ALA A 11 12.70 -12.34 -6.76
N LYS A 12 13.32 -11.46 -5.97
CA LYS A 12 14.14 -11.81 -4.80
C LYS A 12 13.45 -11.32 -3.53
N VAL A 13 12.54 -12.13 -2.99
CA VAL A 13 11.86 -11.84 -1.73
C VAL A 13 12.43 -12.74 -0.64
N LEU A 14 12.98 -12.15 0.41
CA LEU A 14 13.57 -12.87 1.52
C LEU A 14 12.54 -13.81 2.17
N GLN A 15 12.97 -15.05 2.45
CA GLN A 15 12.09 -16.05 3.08
C GLN A 15 11.57 -15.54 4.44
N GLY A 16 12.43 -14.94 5.27
CA GLY A 16 12.02 -14.39 6.57
C GLY A 16 10.92 -13.32 6.48
N LEU A 17 10.89 -12.51 5.42
CA LEU A 17 9.80 -11.56 5.20
C LEU A 17 8.47 -12.27 4.91
N ARG A 18 8.51 -13.33 4.12
CA ARG A 18 7.34 -14.17 3.82
C ARG A 18 6.82 -14.89 5.06
N ASP A 19 7.73 -15.45 5.86
CA ASP A 19 7.40 -16.18 7.08
C ASP A 19 6.81 -15.23 8.14
N SER A 20 7.36 -14.03 8.28
CA SER A 20 6.82 -12.99 9.16
C SER A 20 5.41 -12.57 8.77
N PHE A 21 5.15 -12.36 7.47
CA PHE A 21 3.81 -12.02 6.97
C PHE A 21 2.79 -13.14 7.26
N TRP A 22 3.19 -14.39 7.00
CA TRP A 22 2.34 -15.55 7.29
C TRP A 22 2.04 -15.66 8.78
N LEU A 23 3.06 -15.54 9.63
CA LEU A 23 2.91 -15.63 11.09
C LEU A 23 1.95 -14.55 11.62
N GLN A 24 2.08 -13.30 11.18
CA GLN A 24 1.17 -12.22 11.60
C GLN A 24 -0.28 -12.51 11.20
N GLY A 25 -0.51 -13.01 9.99
CA GLY A 25 -1.84 -13.41 9.54
C GLY A 25 -2.43 -14.54 10.38
N MET A 26 -1.61 -15.54 10.73
CA MET A 26 -2.05 -16.67 11.56
C MET A 26 -2.34 -16.24 13.01
N LEU A 27 -1.54 -15.34 13.58
CA LEU A 27 -1.75 -14.81 14.94
C LEU A 27 -3.04 -13.99 15.07
N ALA A 28 -3.44 -13.28 14.02
CA ALA A 28 -4.66 -12.48 14.03
C ALA A 28 -5.96 -13.34 14.13
N GLY A 29 -5.90 -14.57 13.66
CA GLY A 29 -7.02 -15.50 13.61
C GLY A 29 -8.01 -15.19 12.48
N PHE A 30 -8.67 -16.23 11.99
CA PHE A 30 -9.53 -16.15 10.80
C PHE A 30 -10.64 -15.12 10.91
N LYS A 31 -11.38 -15.11 12.03
CA LYS A 31 -12.50 -14.18 12.19
C LYS A 31 -12.05 -12.71 12.15
N ASN A 32 -10.98 -12.38 12.86
CA ASN A 32 -10.50 -11.01 12.91
C ASN A 32 -9.97 -10.54 11.54
N VAL A 33 -9.24 -11.41 10.82
CA VAL A 33 -8.77 -11.11 9.46
C VAL A 33 -9.97 -10.91 8.51
N PHE A 34 -10.98 -11.77 8.60
CA PHE A 34 -12.20 -11.64 7.78
C PHE A 34 -12.94 -10.33 8.04
N ASP A 35 -13.15 -9.99 9.31
CA ASP A 35 -13.85 -8.76 9.71
C ASP A 35 -13.08 -7.51 9.26
N CYS A 36 -11.73 -7.52 9.35
CA CYS A 36 -10.88 -6.42 8.85
C CYS A 36 -10.96 -6.29 7.33
N ILE A 37 -10.91 -7.39 6.58
CA ILE A 37 -11.04 -7.38 5.12
C ILE A 37 -12.41 -6.86 4.72
N LYS A 38 -13.48 -7.27 5.41
CA LYS A 38 -14.83 -6.78 5.18
C LYS A 38 -14.92 -5.27 5.40
N ALA A 39 -14.43 -4.78 6.54
CA ALA A 39 -14.41 -3.35 6.82
C ALA A 39 -13.62 -2.57 5.76
N PHE A 40 -12.44 -3.05 5.36
CA PHE A 40 -11.61 -2.45 4.32
C PHE A 40 -12.34 -2.38 2.96
N SER A 41 -13.02 -3.45 2.55
CA SER A 41 -13.61 -3.55 1.21
C SER A 41 -14.99 -2.89 1.09
N GLU A 42 -15.72 -2.71 2.19
CA GLU A 42 -17.10 -2.21 2.19
C GLU A 42 -17.22 -0.76 2.68
N THR A 43 -16.17 -0.17 3.24
CA THR A 43 -16.22 1.22 3.75
C THR A 43 -15.93 2.21 2.62
N ASP A 44 -16.88 3.08 2.32
CA ASP A 44 -16.66 4.22 1.43
C ASP A 44 -16.07 5.40 2.20
N GLN A 45 -14.83 5.78 1.83
CA GLN A 45 -14.08 6.88 2.43
C GLN A 45 -14.04 8.13 1.52
N THR A 46 -14.86 8.18 0.49
CA THR A 46 -14.84 9.26 -0.51
C THR A 46 -15.06 10.64 0.14
N ASP A 47 -16.04 10.75 1.04
CA ASP A 47 -16.33 12.02 1.71
C ASP A 47 -15.25 12.42 2.72
N ASP A 48 -14.56 11.48 3.33
CA ASP A 48 -13.43 11.76 4.23
C ASP A 48 -12.22 12.27 3.44
N LEU A 49 -11.95 11.69 2.27
CA LEU A 49 -10.92 12.18 1.35
C LEU A 49 -11.18 13.62 0.90
N ARG A 50 -12.43 13.99 0.61
CA ARG A 50 -12.82 15.37 0.25
C ARG A 50 -12.55 16.38 1.36
N LYS A 51 -12.68 15.95 2.62
CA LYS A 51 -12.48 16.79 3.81
C LYS A 51 -11.01 16.88 4.23
N LEU A 52 -10.10 16.17 3.58
CA LEU A 52 -8.70 16.15 3.95
C LEU A 52 -8.03 17.49 3.62
N THR A 53 -7.81 18.32 4.64
CA THR A 53 -7.27 19.68 4.50
C THR A 53 -5.76 19.78 4.68
N VAL A 54 -5.14 18.73 5.19
CA VAL A 54 -3.68 18.65 5.38
C VAL A 54 -2.98 18.11 4.12
N PRO A 55 -1.70 18.43 3.89
CA PRO A 55 -0.92 17.75 2.86
C PRO A 55 -0.92 16.24 3.07
N ALA A 56 -1.12 15.49 2.00
CA ALA A 56 -1.12 14.03 2.03
C ALA A 56 -0.24 13.47 0.91
N LEU A 57 0.55 12.47 1.21
CA LEU A 57 1.36 11.74 0.24
C LEU A 57 0.83 10.30 0.09
N PHE A 58 0.38 9.98 -1.10
CA PHE A 58 0.09 8.60 -1.50
C PHE A 58 1.32 8.00 -2.16
N ILE A 59 1.71 6.80 -1.73
CA ILE A 59 2.78 6.01 -2.34
C ILE A 59 2.17 4.69 -2.82
N HIS A 60 2.38 4.33 -4.09
CA HIS A 60 1.79 3.13 -4.68
C HIS A 60 2.67 2.52 -5.76
N GLY A 61 2.75 1.19 -5.79
CA GLY A 61 3.38 0.46 -6.88
C GLY A 61 2.43 0.30 -8.07
N ASP A 62 2.89 0.56 -9.29
CA ASP A 62 2.02 0.44 -10.47
C ASP A 62 1.76 -1.02 -10.91
N ASP A 63 2.51 -1.98 -10.36
CA ASP A 63 2.25 -3.42 -10.50
C ASP A 63 1.70 -4.05 -9.20
N ASP A 64 0.90 -3.28 -8.45
CA ASP A 64 0.16 -3.79 -7.30
C ASP A 64 -1.00 -4.70 -7.77
N GLN A 65 -0.83 -6.00 -7.53
CA GLN A 65 -1.80 -7.05 -7.91
C GLN A 65 -2.78 -7.37 -6.77
N ILE A 66 -2.70 -6.68 -5.64
CA ILE A 66 -3.62 -6.83 -4.51
C ILE A 66 -4.66 -5.71 -4.55
N VAL A 67 -4.18 -4.45 -4.64
CA VAL A 67 -5.02 -3.27 -4.75
C VAL A 67 -4.55 -2.47 -5.97
N PRO A 68 -5.21 -2.62 -7.13
CA PRO A 68 -4.79 -1.94 -8.36
C PRO A 68 -4.76 -0.42 -8.18
N ILE A 69 -3.66 0.21 -8.59
CA ILE A 69 -3.40 1.64 -8.39
C ILE A 69 -4.51 2.54 -8.94
N GLY A 70 -5.14 2.14 -10.06
CA GLY A 70 -6.23 2.89 -10.70
C GLY A 70 -7.49 2.98 -9.84
N ALA A 71 -7.79 1.93 -9.07
CA ALA A 71 -8.94 1.85 -8.18
C ALA A 71 -8.64 2.43 -6.77
N ALA A 72 -7.40 2.74 -6.47
CA ALA A 72 -6.97 3.20 -5.15
C ALA A 72 -6.29 4.57 -5.22
N ALA A 73 -4.95 4.64 -5.22
CA ALA A 73 -4.22 5.89 -5.08
C ALA A 73 -4.51 6.90 -6.21
N GLN A 74 -4.64 6.45 -7.46
CA GLN A 74 -4.99 7.34 -8.58
C GLN A 74 -6.42 7.90 -8.49
N ALA A 75 -7.34 7.16 -7.88
CA ALA A 75 -8.69 7.66 -7.61
C ALA A 75 -8.66 8.63 -6.40
N ALA A 76 -7.96 8.26 -5.32
CA ALA A 76 -7.88 9.04 -4.10
C ALA A 76 -7.29 10.45 -4.31
N VAL A 77 -6.20 10.58 -5.08
CA VAL A 77 -5.57 11.90 -5.33
C VAL A 77 -6.43 12.84 -6.18
N LYS A 78 -7.40 12.33 -6.92
CA LYS A 78 -8.35 13.17 -7.66
C LYS A 78 -9.42 13.79 -6.75
N ILE A 79 -9.59 13.21 -5.56
CA ILE A 79 -10.62 13.59 -4.59
C ILE A 79 -10.03 14.45 -3.47
N ALA A 80 -8.87 14.05 -2.95
CA ALA A 80 -8.20 14.72 -1.84
C ALA A 80 -7.52 16.03 -2.30
N PRO A 81 -7.92 17.23 -1.79
CA PRO A 81 -7.53 18.53 -2.38
C PRO A 81 -6.03 18.86 -2.30
N ARG A 82 -5.33 18.29 -1.32
CA ARG A 82 -3.90 18.56 -1.06
C ARG A 82 -3.05 17.29 -1.10
N ALA A 83 -3.49 16.33 -1.90
CA ALA A 83 -2.79 15.07 -2.06
C ALA A 83 -1.79 15.09 -3.22
N SER A 84 -0.68 14.42 -3.03
CA SER A 84 0.28 14.08 -4.08
C SER A 84 0.44 12.56 -4.17
N LEU A 85 0.88 12.06 -5.33
CA LEU A 85 1.08 10.64 -5.58
C LEU A 85 2.50 10.40 -6.09
N LYS A 86 3.23 9.53 -5.40
CA LYS A 86 4.48 8.92 -5.91
C LYS A 86 4.19 7.49 -6.38
N VAL A 87 4.46 7.23 -7.64
CA VAL A 87 4.29 5.91 -8.27
C VAL A 87 5.64 5.22 -8.38
N TYR A 88 5.72 3.98 -7.94
CA TYR A 88 6.93 3.16 -8.01
C TYR A 88 6.77 2.12 -9.12
N ALA A 89 7.54 2.29 -10.20
CA ALA A 89 7.44 1.45 -11.38
C ALA A 89 7.80 -0.01 -11.09
N GLY A 90 6.91 -0.93 -11.49
CA GLY A 90 7.06 -2.38 -11.27
C GLY A 90 6.94 -2.81 -9.81
N ALA A 91 6.64 -1.90 -8.88
CA ALA A 91 6.59 -2.24 -7.48
C ALA A 91 5.28 -2.97 -7.09
N PRO A 92 5.36 -3.96 -6.17
CA PRO A 92 4.21 -4.71 -5.67
C PRO A 92 3.49 -3.96 -4.55
N HIS A 93 2.43 -4.58 -4.00
CA HIS A 93 1.69 -4.06 -2.84
C HIS A 93 2.58 -3.78 -1.62
N GLY A 94 3.46 -4.70 -1.28
CA GLY A 94 4.41 -4.57 -0.17
C GLY A 94 5.58 -3.62 -0.46
N VAL A 95 5.34 -2.50 -1.14
CA VAL A 95 6.34 -1.54 -1.61
C VAL A 95 7.23 -1.02 -0.47
N CYS A 96 6.68 -0.83 0.74
CA CYS A 96 7.43 -0.37 1.91
C CYS A 96 8.57 -1.33 2.32
N SER A 97 8.42 -2.63 2.04
CA SER A 97 9.45 -3.62 2.34
C SER A 97 10.40 -3.85 1.16
N THR A 98 9.88 -3.78 -0.07
CA THR A 98 10.65 -4.09 -1.28
C THR A 98 11.45 -2.90 -1.81
N HIS A 99 10.99 -1.67 -1.54
CA HIS A 99 11.61 -0.40 -1.98
C HIS A 99 11.92 0.52 -0.80
N LYS A 100 12.25 -0.06 0.37
CA LYS A 100 12.36 0.64 1.66
C LYS A 100 13.26 1.88 1.63
N ASP A 101 14.40 1.82 0.97
CA ASP A 101 15.37 2.92 0.98
C ASP A 101 14.84 4.14 0.20
N GLN A 102 14.19 3.90 -0.93
CA GLN A 102 13.57 4.95 -1.74
C GLN A 102 12.35 5.54 -1.02
N ILE A 103 11.49 4.70 -0.43
CA ILE A 103 10.32 5.17 0.34
C ILE A 103 10.75 6.00 1.54
N ASN A 104 11.77 5.55 2.27
CA ASN A 104 12.27 6.31 3.41
C ASN A 104 12.79 7.70 3.01
N ALA A 105 13.48 7.80 1.88
CA ALA A 105 13.93 9.08 1.34
C ALA A 105 12.75 10.00 0.96
N ASP A 106 11.76 9.45 0.26
CA ASP A 106 10.58 10.21 -0.18
C ASP A 106 9.70 10.65 1.00
N LEU A 107 9.52 9.79 2.01
CA LEU A 107 8.81 10.15 3.23
C LEU A 107 9.54 11.26 4.00
N LEU A 108 10.87 11.16 4.11
CA LEU A 108 11.66 12.18 4.80
C LEU A 108 11.63 13.53 4.07
N GLU A 109 11.62 13.53 2.74
CA GLU A 109 11.42 14.72 1.92
C GLU A 109 10.06 15.35 2.18
N PHE A 110 8.99 14.55 2.14
CA PHE A 110 7.63 15.01 2.38
C PHE A 110 7.44 15.59 3.79
N LEU A 111 8.04 14.99 4.81
CA LEU A 111 7.92 15.45 6.21
C LEU A 111 8.71 16.75 6.49
N LYS A 112 9.63 17.12 5.60
CA LYS A 112 10.42 18.36 5.72
C LYS A 112 9.86 19.51 4.87
N SER A 113 8.90 19.21 3.98
CA SER A 113 8.23 20.20 3.14
C SER A 113 7.06 20.83 3.91
#